data_5ba056765ac415187290b442442775f6
#
_entry.id   5ba056765ac415187290b442442775f6
#
_cell.length_a   1.000
_cell.length_b   1.000
_cell.length_c   1.000
_cell.angle_alpha   90.00
_cell.angle_beta   90.00
_cell.angle_gamma   90.00
#
_symmetry.space_group_name_H-M   'P 1'
#
loop_
_entity.id
_entity.type
_entity.pdbx_description
1 polymer ?
#
loop_
_entity_poly.entity_id
_entity_poly.type
_entity_poly.pdbx_seq_one_letter_code
_entity_poly.pdbx_strand_id
1 'polypeptide(L)'
;MIHETAQIHPSAVIEGDVKIAANVTVGPFTYISGTVEIGEGTEVMSHVVIKGHTTIGKENRIFPHAVIGEENQDKKYGGEETTVVIGDRNVIREAVQIHRGTTQDKATTVIGDDNLLCVNAHIAHDVILGNHTHIGNNAILGGHVTVGDYAGVMALSAIHPFCNIGSYS
;
A
#
# COMPACT_ATOMS: atom_id res chain seq x y z
N MET A 1 -14.73 10.55 8.02
CA MET A 1 -15.91 11.05 7.23
C MET A 1 -16.07 10.16 6.01
N ILE A 2 -17.26 9.61 5.77
CA ILE A 2 -17.55 8.72 4.63
C ILE A 2 -18.49 9.46 3.66
N HIS A 3 -18.14 9.52 2.39
CA HIS A 3 -18.97 10.15 1.36
C HIS A 3 -20.26 9.36 1.12
N GLU A 4 -21.36 10.03 0.82
CA GLU A 4 -22.69 9.40 0.67
C GLU A 4 -22.79 8.38 -0.48
N THR A 5 -21.94 8.52 -1.51
CA THR A 5 -21.89 7.57 -2.65
C THR A 5 -20.96 6.38 -2.42
N ALA A 6 -20.23 6.36 -1.30
CA ALA A 6 -19.37 5.23 -0.97
C ALA A 6 -20.22 3.99 -0.59
N GLN A 7 -19.80 2.82 -1.03
CA GLN A 7 -20.49 1.56 -0.78
C GLN A 7 -19.67 0.72 0.20
N ILE A 8 -20.11 0.66 1.44
CA ILE A 8 -19.43 -0.09 2.50
C ILE A 8 -20.22 -1.35 2.81
N HIS A 9 -19.59 -2.52 2.68
CA HIS A 9 -20.24 -3.77 3.04
C HIS A 9 -20.54 -3.81 4.55
N PRO A 10 -21.73 -4.29 4.99
CA PRO A 10 -22.11 -4.27 6.41
C PRO A 10 -21.17 -5.05 7.35
N SER A 11 -20.40 -5.99 6.85
CA SER A 11 -19.41 -6.74 7.63
C SER A 11 -18.00 -6.13 7.60
N ALA A 12 -17.80 -4.99 6.94
CA ALA A 12 -16.56 -4.25 7.05
C ALA A 12 -16.50 -3.52 8.39
N VAL A 13 -15.31 -3.46 8.97
CA VAL A 13 -15.06 -2.75 10.24
C VAL A 13 -14.19 -1.53 9.96
N ILE A 14 -14.68 -0.34 10.32
CA ILE A 14 -13.99 0.92 10.09
C ILE A 14 -13.88 1.65 11.44
N GLU A 15 -12.66 1.95 11.89
CA GLU A 15 -12.37 2.55 13.19
C GLU A 15 -11.35 3.68 13.07
N GLY A 16 -11.46 4.72 13.91
CA GLY A 16 -10.54 5.85 13.95
C GLY A 16 -10.94 7.01 13.02
N ASP A 17 -9.96 7.83 12.62
CA ASP A 17 -10.18 8.95 11.70
C ASP A 17 -10.05 8.50 10.24
N VAL A 18 -11.14 7.93 9.71
CA VAL A 18 -11.16 7.39 8.36
C VAL A 18 -11.98 8.30 7.45
N LYS A 19 -11.37 8.71 6.33
CA LYS A 19 -11.98 9.49 5.26
C LYS A 19 -12.10 8.64 4.01
N ILE A 20 -13.31 8.45 3.52
CA ILE A 20 -13.60 7.67 2.32
C ILE A 20 -14.30 8.60 1.32
N ALA A 21 -13.70 8.76 0.15
CA ALA A 21 -14.17 9.64 -0.90
C ALA A 21 -15.36 9.05 -1.69
N ALA A 22 -15.83 9.80 -2.68
CA ALA A 22 -16.94 9.39 -3.53
C ALA A 22 -16.65 8.10 -4.30
N ASN A 23 -17.68 7.29 -4.49
CA ASN A 23 -17.65 6.08 -5.33
C ASN A 23 -16.63 5.01 -4.91
N VAL A 24 -16.08 5.10 -3.70
CA VAL A 24 -15.25 4.04 -3.12
C VAL A 24 -16.14 2.85 -2.76
N THR A 25 -15.63 1.64 -3.03
CA THR A 25 -16.27 0.40 -2.56
C THR A 25 -15.39 -0.30 -1.53
N VAL A 26 -16.00 -0.77 -0.44
CA VAL A 26 -15.32 -1.56 0.60
C VAL A 26 -16.03 -2.89 0.78
N GLY A 27 -15.33 -3.96 0.47
CA GLY A 27 -15.84 -5.32 0.48
C GLY A 27 -16.00 -5.94 1.88
N PRO A 28 -16.58 -7.16 1.94
CA PRO A 28 -16.85 -7.83 3.21
C PRO A 28 -15.59 -8.19 3.98
N PHE A 29 -15.69 -8.15 5.32
CA PHE A 29 -14.62 -8.52 6.26
C PHE A 29 -13.32 -7.72 6.11
N THR A 30 -13.39 -6.55 5.48
CA THR A 30 -12.28 -5.60 5.40
C THR A 30 -12.18 -4.83 6.71
N TYR A 31 -10.96 -4.63 7.20
CA TYR A 31 -10.66 -3.87 8.41
C TYR A 31 -9.85 -2.62 8.07
N ILE A 32 -10.38 -1.46 8.40
CA ILE A 32 -9.71 -0.16 8.19
C ILE A 32 -9.62 0.55 9.53
N SER A 33 -8.42 0.92 9.97
CA SER A 33 -8.24 1.58 11.27
C SER A 33 -7.08 2.56 11.32
N GLY A 34 -7.21 3.58 12.17
CA GLY A 34 -6.22 4.64 12.36
C GLY A 34 -6.59 5.92 11.63
N THR A 35 -5.62 6.63 11.07
CA THR A 35 -5.82 7.82 10.24
C THR A 35 -5.67 7.42 8.78
N VAL A 36 -6.79 7.13 8.11
CA VAL A 36 -6.79 6.58 6.75
C VAL A 36 -7.59 7.48 5.81
N GLU A 37 -7.03 7.79 4.65
CA GLU A 37 -7.72 8.47 3.57
C GLU A 37 -7.75 7.61 2.31
N ILE A 38 -8.93 7.43 1.70
CA ILE A 38 -9.12 6.64 0.48
C ILE A 38 -9.77 7.52 -0.59
N GLY A 39 -9.05 7.69 -1.70
CA GLY A 39 -9.44 8.53 -2.82
C GLY A 39 -10.56 7.95 -3.67
N GLU A 40 -11.17 8.82 -4.44
CA GLU A 40 -12.36 8.57 -5.24
C GLU A 40 -12.21 7.34 -6.16
N GLY A 41 -13.28 6.54 -6.27
CA GLY A 41 -13.37 5.41 -7.20
C GLY A 41 -12.46 4.22 -6.83
N THR A 42 -11.75 4.25 -5.71
CA THR A 42 -10.93 3.13 -5.25
C THR A 42 -11.80 1.95 -4.83
N GLU A 43 -11.43 0.75 -5.30
CA GLU A 43 -12.08 -0.51 -4.97
C GLU A 43 -11.24 -1.27 -3.94
N VAL A 44 -11.74 -1.41 -2.72
CA VAL A 44 -11.16 -2.24 -1.66
C VAL A 44 -11.98 -3.52 -1.57
N MET A 45 -11.41 -4.66 -1.95
CA MET A 45 -12.11 -5.93 -1.98
C MET A 45 -12.25 -6.56 -0.59
N SER A 46 -12.61 -7.84 -0.52
CA SER A 46 -12.85 -8.53 0.76
C SER A 46 -11.56 -8.83 1.53
N HIS A 47 -11.64 -8.87 2.88
CA HIS A 47 -10.54 -9.31 3.75
C HIS A 47 -9.25 -8.46 3.61
N VAL A 48 -9.36 -7.22 3.19
CA VAL A 48 -8.23 -6.28 3.14
C VAL A 48 -8.03 -5.66 4.52
N VAL A 49 -6.79 -5.43 4.90
CA VAL A 49 -6.43 -4.69 6.12
C VAL A 49 -5.71 -3.40 5.73
N ILE A 50 -6.24 -2.25 6.19
CA ILE A 50 -5.61 -0.93 6.00
C ILE A 50 -5.48 -0.28 7.36
N LYS A 51 -4.25 0.09 7.76
CA LYS A 51 -3.99 0.60 9.11
C LYS A 51 -3.07 1.81 9.14
N GLY A 52 -2.92 2.37 10.34
CA GLY A 52 -1.94 3.42 10.64
C GLY A 52 -2.28 4.76 9.98
N HIS A 53 -1.26 5.50 9.58
CA HIS A 53 -1.38 6.75 8.84
C HIS A 53 -1.19 6.44 7.34
N THR A 54 -2.29 6.13 6.65
CA THR A 54 -2.26 5.65 5.27
C THR A 54 -3.12 6.52 4.37
N THR A 55 -2.52 7.05 3.31
CA THR A 55 -3.22 7.77 2.24
C THR A 55 -3.19 6.95 0.97
N ILE A 56 -4.36 6.69 0.40
CA ILE A 56 -4.54 5.95 -0.86
C ILE A 56 -5.22 6.90 -1.85
N GLY A 57 -4.65 7.07 -3.02
CA GLY A 57 -5.17 7.90 -4.09
C GLY A 57 -6.45 7.33 -4.73
N LYS A 58 -6.70 7.76 -5.97
CA LYS A 58 -7.92 7.46 -6.71
C LYS A 58 -7.80 6.21 -7.56
N GLU A 59 -8.94 5.58 -7.85
CA GLU A 59 -9.06 4.52 -8.85
C GLU A 59 -8.12 3.33 -8.63
N ASN A 60 -7.67 3.12 -7.39
CA ASN A 60 -6.88 1.95 -7.03
C ASN A 60 -7.77 0.71 -6.93
N ARG A 61 -7.21 -0.46 -7.23
CA ARG A 61 -7.86 -1.76 -7.03
C ARG A 61 -7.05 -2.58 -6.05
N ILE A 62 -7.63 -2.86 -4.89
CA ILE A 62 -6.96 -3.56 -3.78
C ILE A 62 -7.64 -4.92 -3.59
N PHE A 63 -6.92 -5.97 -3.90
CA PHE A 63 -7.40 -7.35 -3.94
C PHE A 63 -7.41 -8.01 -2.56
N PRO A 64 -8.14 -9.13 -2.41
CA PRO A 64 -8.32 -9.78 -1.12
C PRO A 64 -7.02 -10.11 -0.39
N HIS A 65 -7.05 -9.99 0.93
CA HIS A 65 -5.93 -10.28 1.84
C HIS A 65 -4.71 -9.35 1.73
N ALA A 66 -4.78 -8.26 0.95
CA ALA A 66 -3.74 -7.25 0.99
C ALA A 66 -3.69 -6.59 2.39
N VAL A 67 -2.47 -6.29 2.85
CA VAL A 67 -2.21 -5.63 4.15
C VAL A 67 -1.41 -4.36 3.89
N ILE A 68 -2.00 -3.21 4.21
CA ILE A 68 -1.43 -1.88 3.91
C ILE A 68 -1.31 -1.07 5.20
N GLY A 69 -0.14 -0.49 5.43
CA GLY A 69 0.10 0.40 6.56
C GLY A 69 0.27 -0.31 7.91
N GLU A 70 0.52 -1.61 7.92
CA GLU A 70 0.86 -2.33 9.15
C GLU A 70 2.26 -1.92 9.64
N GLU A 71 2.56 -2.18 10.92
CA GLU A 71 3.86 -1.94 11.51
C GLU A 71 4.96 -2.60 10.69
N ASN A 72 6.08 -1.89 10.54
CA ASN A 72 7.22 -2.45 9.82
C ASN A 72 7.93 -3.53 10.64
N GLN A 73 8.79 -4.30 9.98
CA GLN A 73 9.52 -5.43 10.59
C GLN A 73 10.92 -5.04 11.09
N ASP A 74 11.24 -3.75 11.17
CA ASP A 74 12.52 -3.31 11.73
C ASP A 74 12.49 -3.47 13.26
N LYS A 75 13.49 -4.16 13.81
CA LYS A 75 13.62 -4.37 15.26
C LYS A 75 13.79 -3.09 16.07
N LYS A 76 14.16 -1.98 15.42
CA LYS A 76 14.32 -0.67 16.05
C LYS A 76 13.00 0.11 16.14
N TYR A 77 11.96 -0.36 15.42
CA TYR A 77 10.67 0.31 15.43
C TYR A 77 10.04 0.25 16.83
N GLY A 78 9.74 1.41 17.39
CA GLY A 78 9.18 1.56 18.74
C GLY A 78 7.71 1.99 18.77
N GLY A 79 7.01 1.98 17.62
CA GLY A 79 5.62 2.44 17.52
C GLY A 79 5.49 3.90 17.07
N GLU A 80 6.52 4.47 16.46
CA GLU A 80 6.53 5.85 15.99
C GLU A 80 5.49 6.08 14.88
N GLU A 81 4.99 7.30 14.81
CA GLU A 81 4.07 7.74 13.76
C GLU A 81 4.81 7.84 12.42
N THR A 82 4.59 6.85 11.58
CA THR A 82 5.14 6.76 10.22
C THR A 82 4.03 6.44 9.24
N THR A 83 4.23 6.71 7.96
CA THR A 83 3.16 6.74 6.98
C THR A 83 3.35 5.79 5.82
N VAL A 84 2.24 5.53 5.12
CA VAL A 84 2.19 4.97 3.76
C VAL A 84 1.43 5.94 2.87
N VAL A 85 1.97 6.22 1.70
CA VAL A 85 1.32 7.02 0.66
C VAL A 85 1.28 6.21 -0.63
N ILE A 86 0.09 6.02 -1.17
CA ILE A 86 -0.15 5.31 -2.42
C ILE A 86 -0.84 6.28 -3.38
N GLY A 87 -0.31 6.41 -4.58
CA GLY A 87 -0.86 7.24 -5.65
C GLY A 87 -2.12 6.66 -6.28
N ASP A 88 -2.35 6.96 -7.53
CA ASP A 88 -3.57 6.66 -8.27
C ASP A 88 -3.44 5.42 -9.15
N ARG A 89 -4.56 4.76 -9.47
CA ARG A 89 -4.70 3.70 -10.48
C ARG A 89 -3.77 2.49 -10.31
N ASN A 90 -3.33 2.23 -9.09
CA ASN A 90 -2.53 1.04 -8.82
C ASN A 90 -3.41 -0.21 -8.73
N VAL A 91 -2.86 -1.34 -9.16
CA VAL A 91 -3.42 -2.66 -8.98
C VAL A 91 -2.60 -3.41 -7.95
N ILE A 92 -3.16 -3.56 -6.74
CA ILE A 92 -2.52 -4.21 -5.60
C ILE A 92 -3.17 -5.58 -5.43
N ARG A 93 -2.47 -6.62 -5.88
CA ARG A 93 -3.00 -7.98 -5.95
C ARG A 93 -3.07 -8.64 -4.57
N GLU A 94 -3.56 -9.88 -4.58
CA GLU A 94 -3.86 -10.65 -3.37
C GLU A 94 -2.64 -10.81 -2.47
N ALA A 95 -2.84 -10.64 -1.17
CA ALA A 95 -1.83 -10.83 -0.13
C ALA A 95 -0.56 -9.95 -0.27
N VAL A 96 -0.63 -8.86 -1.03
CA VAL A 96 0.46 -7.86 -1.05
C VAL A 96 0.57 -7.22 0.33
N GLN A 97 1.81 -7.02 0.81
CA GLN A 97 2.07 -6.31 2.06
C GLN A 97 2.84 -5.02 1.78
N ILE A 98 2.34 -3.91 2.30
CA ILE A 98 2.99 -2.59 2.23
C ILE A 98 3.11 -2.06 3.65
N HIS A 99 4.32 -2.00 4.16
CA HIS A 99 4.59 -1.56 5.53
C HIS A 99 4.89 -0.06 5.57
N ARG A 100 4.52 0.59 6.69
CA ARG A 100 4.83 2.00 6.92
C ARG A 100 6.32 2.24 7.17
N GLY A 101 6.78 3.47 7.00
CA GLY A 101 8.18 3.86 7.10
C GLY A 101 8.78 3.74 8.50
N THR A 102 10.03 4.18 8.65
CA THR A 102 10.75 4.30 9.92
C THR A 102 11.27 5.71 10.13
N THR A 103 11.36 6.16 11.38
CA THR A 103 11.90 7.51 11.71
C THR A 103 13.41 7.64 11.47
N GLN A 104 14.08 6.53 11.19
CA GLN A 104 15.51 6.52 10.88
C GLN A 104 15.82 7.03 9.46
N ASP A 105 14.80 7.13 8.59
CA ASP A 105 14.96 7.64 7.23
C ASP A 105 13.80 8.60 6.89
N LYS A 106 12.92 8.19 5.98
CA LYS A 106 11.90 9.06 5.40
C LYS A 106 10.61 9.13 6.22
N ALA A 107 10.46 8.24 7.17
CA ALA A 107 9.24 8.03 7.95
C ALA A 107 8.00 7.70 7.08
N THR A 108 8.21 7.34 5.82
CA THR A 108 7.15 7.04 4.87
C THR A 108 7.57 6.01 3.84
N THR A 109 6.64 5.13 3.48
CA THR A 109 6.73 4.27 2.28
C THR A 109 5.84 4.88 1.21
N VAL A 110 6.36 5.04 0.00
CA VAL A 110 5.66 5.71 -1.10
C VAL A 110 5.53 4.79 -2.31
N ILE A 111 4.32 4.68 -2.80
CA ILE A 111 3.98 4.00 -4.07
C ILE A 111 3.42 5.07 -5.01
N GLY A 112 3.99 5.21 -6.19
CA GLY A 112 3.52 6.14 -7.21
C GLY A 112 2.21 5.69 -7.88
N ASP A 113 2.03 6.08 -9.12
CA ASP A 113 0.82 5.83 -9.91
C ASP A 113 0.98 4.66 -10.88
N ASP A 114 -0.14 4.06 -11.29
CA ASP A 114 -0.23 3.08 -12.38
C ASP A 114 0.65 1.83 -12.20
N ASN A 115 0.90 1.41 -10.97
CA ASN A 115 1.74 0.26 -10.66
C ASN A 115 0.92 -1.04 -10.61
N LEU A 116 1.57 -2.15 -10.97
CA LEU A 116 1.07 -3.50 -10.74
C LEU A 116 1.91 -4.20 -9.69
N LEU A 117 1.36 -4.40 -8.50
CA LEU A 117 1.95 -5.21 -7.43
C LEU A 117 1.30 -6.58 -7.47
N CYS A 118 2.03 -7.59 -7.92
CA CYS A 118 1.51 -8.94 -8.08
C CYS A 118 1.36 -9.69 -6.75
N VAL A 119 0.73 -10.86 -6.83
CA VAL A 119 0.36 -11.69 -5.67
C VAL A 119 1.55 -11.87 -4.71
N ASN A 120 1.28 -11.58 -3.42
CA ASN A 120 2.23 -11.76 -2.33
C ASN A 120 3.55 -10.97 -2.45
N ALA A 121 3.56 -9.88 -3.22
CA ALA A 121 4.71 -8.98 -3.23
C ALA A 121 4.83 -8.28 -1.86
N HIS A 122 6.07 -8.10 -1.40
CA HIS A 122 6.37 -7.46 -0.13
C HIS A 122 7.12 -6.14 -0.34
N ILE A 123 6.52 -5.06 0.11
CA ILE A 123 7.08 -3.72 0.08
C ILE A 123 7.41 -3.32 1.52
N ALA A 124 8.68 -3.35 1.87
CA ALA A 124 9.14 -3.00 3.21
C ALA A 124 9.09 -1.48 3.46
N HIS A 125 9.46 -1.10 4.67
CA HIS A 125 9.50 0.28 5.14
C HIS A 125 10.43 1.18 4.30
N ASP A 126 10.07 2.45 4.16
CA ASP A 126 10.87 3.48 3.49
C ASP A 126 11.18 3.18 2.00
N VAL A 127 10.47 2.23 1.39
CA VAL A 127 10.55 1.99 -0.05
C VAL A 127 9.92 3.16 -0.80
N ILE A 128 10.57 3.60 -1.87
CA ILE A 128 10.03 4.54 -2.85
C ILE A 128 9.84 3.79 -4.17
N LEU A 129 8.62 3.57 -4.56
CA LEU A 129 8.26 2.98 -5.84
C LEU A 129 7.74 4.07 -6.77
N GLY A 130 8.33 4.21 -7.94
CA GLY A 130 7.92 5.16 -8.97
C GLY A 130 6.59 4.81 -9.62
N ASN A 131 6.41 5.24 -10.85
CA ASN A 131 5.18 5.05 -11.60
C ASN A 131 5.33 3.97 -12.67
N HIS A 132 4.21 3.35 -13.06
CA HIS A 132 4.15 2.33 -14.12
C HIS A 132 5.10 1.14 -13.90
N THR A 133 5.34 0.78 -12.64
CA THR A 133 6.25 -0.33 -12.31
C THR A 133 5.49 -1.65 -12.25
N HIS A 134 6.24 -2.75 -12.40
CA HIS A 134 5.72 -4.11 -12.26
C HIS A 134 6.52 -4.87 -11.22
N ILE A 135 5.89 -5.18 -10.09
CA ILE A 135 6.49 -5.98 -9.01
C ILE A 135 5.88 -7.38 -9.07
N GLY A 136 6.70 -8.34 -9.48
CA GLY A 136 6.28 -9.73 -9.75
C GLY A 136 5.83 -10.51 -8.53
N ASN A 137 5.23 -11.68 -8.75
CA ASN A 137 4.73 -12.54 -7.67
C ASN A 137 5.83 -12.92 -6.68
N ASN A 138 5.55 -12.80 -5.38
CA ASN A 138 6.50 -13.08 -4.29
C ASN A 138 7.82 -12.31 -4.39
N ALA A 139 7.86 -11.19 -5.11
CA ALA A 139 9.02 -10.31 -5.10
C ALA A 139 9.09 -9.55 -3.77
N ILE A 140 10.30 -9.33 -3.28
CA ILE A 140 10.56 -8.66 -2.01
C ILE A 140 11.40 -7.42 -2.27
N LEU A 141 10.89 -6.26 -1.88
CA LEU A 141 11.67 -5.03 -1.78
C LEU A 141 12.04 -4.80 -0.32
N GLY A 142 13.32 -4.93 -0.01
CA GLY A 142 13.85 -4.62 1.33
C GLY A 142 13.69 -3.14 1.70
N GLY A 143 13.87 -2.80 2.97
CA GLY A 143 13.74 -1.42 3.43
C GLY A 143 14.64 -0.44 2.67
N HIS A 144 14.18 0.79 2.45
CA HIS A 144 14.92 1.86 1.78
C HIS A 144 15.25 1.61 0.30
N VAL A 145 14.63 0.61 -0.33
CA VAL A 145 14.80 0.39 -1.79
C VAL A 145 14.08 1.49 -2.55
N THR A 146 14.72 1.98 -3.60
CA THR A 146 14.10 2.90 -4.57
C THR A 146 13.99 2.21 -5.92
N VAL A 147 12.80 2.29 -6.52
CA VAL A 147 12.52 1.74 -7.85
C VAL A 147 12.03 2.89 -8.74
N GLY A 148 12.72 3.13 -9.84
CA GLY A 148 12.37 4.17 -10.80
C GLY A 148 11.16 3.82 -11.66
N ASP A 149 10.66 4.80 -12.41
CA ASP A 149 9.50 4.64 -13.28
C ASP A 149 9.75 3.58 -14.37
N TYR A 150 8.69 2.86 -14.73
CA TYR A 150 8.71 1.81 -15.77
C TYR A 150 9.68 0.66 -15.50
N ALA A 151 10.14 0.50 -14.27
CA ALA A 151 11.01 -0.62 -13.90
C ALA A 151 10.21 -1.88 -13.56
N GLY A 152 10.82 -3.04 -13.78
CA GLY A 152 10.24 -4.35 -13.46
C GLY A 152 11.10 -5.13 -12.46
N VAL A 153 10.49 -5.62 -11.39
CA VAL A 153 11.11 -6.59 -10.48
C VAL A 153 10.44 -7.94 -10.70
N MET A 154 11.18 -8.89 -11.24
CA MET A 154 10.63 -10.18 -11.61
C MET A 154 10.17 -11.01 -10.42
N ALA A 155 9.32 -11.99 -10.70
CA ALA A 155 8.80 -12.91 -9.68
C ALA A 155 9.94 -13.61 -8.92
N LEU A 156 9.74 -13.83 -7.62
CA LEU A 156 10.70 -14.49 -6.71
C LEU A 156 12.03 -13.75 -6.54
N SER A 157 12.12 -12.49 -6.96
CA SER A 157 13.31 -11.67 -6.73
C SER A 157 13.30 -11.09 -5.31
N ALA A 158 14.46 -11.00 -4.69
CA ALA A 158 14.65 -10.31 -3.41
C ALA A 158 15.67 -9.19 -3.59
N ILE A 159 15.24 -7.96 -3.41
CA ILE A 159 16.08 -6.76 -3.52
C ILE A 159 16.57 -6.40 -2.13
N HIS A 160 17.90 -6.40 -1.97
CA HIS A 160 18.52 -6.07 -0.68
C HIS A 160 18.21 -4.62 -0.27
N PRO A 161 18.05 -4.34 1.03
CA PRO A 161 17.87 -2.98 1.52
C PRO A 161 18.89 -1.99 0.94
N PHE A 162 18.43 -0.73 0.76
CA PHE A 162 19.24 0.39 0.23
C PHE A 162 19.66 0.26 -1.24
N CYS A 163 19.14 -0.73 -1.98
CA CYS A 163 19.37 -0.81 -3.43
C CYS A 163 18.52 0.20 -4.21
N ASN A 164 19.05 0.64 -5.34
CA ASN A 164 18.34 1.47 -6.29
C ASN A 164 18.18 0.72 -7.63
N ILE A 165 16.97 0.64 -8.14
CA ILE A 165 16.63 0.12 -9.45
C ILE A 165 16.29 1.32 -10.34
N GLY A 166 17.02 1.47 -11.45
CA GLY A 166 16.80 2.60 -12.37
C GLY A 166 15.49 2.50 -13.12
N SER A 167 15.05 3.62 -13.70
CA SER A 167 13.90 3.62 -14.59
C SER A 167 14.16 2.77 -15.84
N TYR A 168 13.10 2.15 -16.37
CA TYR A 168 13.15 1.30 -17.58
C TYR A 168 14.07 0.06 -17.46
N SER A 169 14.34 -0.46 -16.26
CA SER A 169 15.14 -1.64 -16.03
C SER A 169 14.30 -2.88 -15.72
#